data_64e8bb9382240803872441866450db6d
#
_entry.id   64e8bb9382240803872441866450db6d
#
_cell.length_a   1.000
_cell.length_b   1.000
_cell.length_c   1.000
_cell.angle_alpha   90.00
_cell.angle_beta   90.00
_cell.angle_gamma   90.00
#
_symmetry.space_group_name_H-M   'P 1'
#
loop_
_entity.id
_entity.type
_entity.pdbx_description
1 polymer ?
#
loop_
_entity_poly.entity_id
_entity_poly.type
_entity_poly.pdbx_seq_one_letter_code
_entity_poly.pdbx_strand_id
1 'polypeptide(L)'
;MPDNLTEEKAVTWVKSILALNLNTIENDTEVLDQGGVFALIGPTGVGKTTTTAKLAARYVMKHGTKNLGLITTDAYRIGGHEQLRIYGKILGVMVHAVKDEADLKIALNELKNKHTILIDTVGVSQRDRMVAEQIAMLSNTNMPIKKLLCLNATSTGETLTDVIRAYKGKGLDGCLMTKLDEAATIGNALDVIIKEKLKLYYVANGQRVPEDIHLANKQYLIQHALKLSASSNQSFQFLNDELPFVMGDTVNAANASQLSGMSYA
;
A
#
# COMPACT_ATOMS: atom_id res chain seq x y z
N MET A 1 10.43 -25.66 14.92
CA MET A 1 11.75 -24.99 14.91
C MET A 1 12.78 -26.09 15.13
N PRO A 2 13.89 -26.19 14.35
CA PRO A 2 14.90 -27.20 14.59
C PRO A 2 15.53 -26.99 15.97
N ASP A 3 15.66 -28.05 16.76
CA ASP A 3 16.30 -28.02 18.07
C ASP A 3 17.80 -27.73 17.89
N ASN A 4 18.39 -26.81 18.69
CA ASN A 4 19.83 -26.40 18.69
C ASN A 4 20.23 -25.35 17.61
N LEU A 5 19.42 -24.36 17.29
CA LEU A 5 19.86 -23.21 16.50
C LEU A 5 20.54 -22.15 17.38
N THR A 6 21.71 -21.68 16.93
CA THR A 6 22.25 -20.41 17.45
C THR A 6 21.34 -19.25 17.08
N GLU A 7 21.37 -18.16 17.85
CA GLU A 7 20.52 -16.99 17.61
C GLU A 7 20.63 -16.48 16.16
N GLU A 8 21.84 -16.39 15.62
CA GLU A 8 22.08 -15.98 14.22
C GLU A 8 21.41 -16.91 13.19
N LYS A 9 21.49 -18.23 13.43
CA LYS A 9 20.85 -19.22 12.55
C LYS A 9 19.33 -19.15 12.67
N ALA A 10 18.80 -18.89 13.86
CA ALA A 10 17.37 -18.70 14.08
C ALA A 10 16.84 -17.47 13.34
N VAL A 11 17.55 -16.32 13.43
CA VAL A 11 17.20 -15.09 12.70
C VAL A 11 17.26 -15.32 11.19
N THR A 12 18.30 -15.99 10.70
CA THR A 12 18.44 -16.30 9.28
C THR A 12 17.31 -17.21 8.78
N TRP A 13 16.94 -18.21 9.59
CA TRP A 13 15.83 -19.11 9.29
C TRP A 13 14.48 -18.34 9.22
N VAL A 14 14.20 -17.47 10.21
CA VAL A 14 12.99 -16.61 10.20
C VAL A 14 12.95 -15.73 8.97
N LYS A 15 14.06 -15.08 8.60
CA LYS A 15 14.17 -14.28 7.37
C LYS A 15 13.81 -15.09 6.14
N SER A 16 14.31 -16.30 6.04
CA SER A 16 14.05 -17.19 4.90
C SER A 16 12.58 -17.59 4.82
N ILE A 17 11.96 -17.93 5.95
CA ILE A 17 10.53 -18.26 6.00
C ILE A 17 9.65 -17.07 5.61
N LEU A 18 9.96 -15.88 6.11
CA LEU A 18 9.23 -14.67 5.72
C LEU A 18 9.39 -14.39 4.21
N ALA A 19 10.60 -14.55 3.66
CA ALA A 19 10.85 -14.36 2.23
C ALA A 19 10.10 -15.36 1.35
N LEU A 20 9.96 -16.61 1.79
CA LEU A 20 9.18 -17.63 1.08
C LEU A 20 7.69 -17.30 1.05
N ASN A 21 7.16 -16.69 2.11
CA ASN A 21 5.75 -16.34 2.22
C ASN A 21 5.38 -14.98 1.61
N LEU A 22 6.37 -14.08 1.38
CA LEU A 22 6.13 -12.81 0.72
C LEU A 22 6.10 -13.02 -0.79
N ASN A 23 4.94 -12.82 -1.40
CA ASN A 23 4.77 -12.94 -2.84
C ASN A 23 5.09 -11.59 -3.53
N THR A 24 6.07 -11.58 -4.43
CA THR A 24 6.45 -10.38 -5.19
C THR A 24 6.58 -10.69 -6.68
N ILE A 25 6.55 -9.67 -7.54
CA ILE A 25 6.98 -9.81 -8.93
C ILE A 25 8.51 -9.90 -8.97
N GLU A 26 9.03 -10.62 -9.96
CA GLU A 26 10.48 -10.78 -10.13
C GLU A 26 11.09 -9.64 -10.97
N ASN A 27 10.31 -9.10 -11.89
CA ASN A 27 10.73 -8.07 -12.82
C ASN A 27 9.53 -7.24 -13.33
N ASP A 28 9.78 -6.24 -14.17
CA ASP A 28 8.74 -5.37 -14.74
C ASP A 28 7.83 -6.06 -15.79
N THR A 29 8.10 -7.31 -16.14
CA THR A 29 7.41 -8.00 -17.24
C THR A 29 5.90 -8.03 -17.04
N GLU A 30 5.43 -8.28 -15.82
CA GLU A 30 4.01 -8.45 -15.53
C GLU A 30 3.16 -7.16 -15.67
N VAL A 31 3.78 -5.98 -15.57
CA VAL A 31 3.07 -4.69 -15.65
C VAL A 31 3.49 -3.93 -16.91
N LEU A 32 4.78 -3.71 -17.10
CA LEU A 32 5.26 -2.83 -18.14
C LEU A 32 5.44 -3.55 -19.48
N ASP A 33 5.90 -4.81 -19.51
CA ASP A 33 6.22 -5.51 -20.75
C ASP A 33 5.04 -6.33 -21.30
N GLN A 34 4.24 -6.95 -20.46
CA GLN A 34 3.02 -7.64 -20.91
C GLN A 34 1.89 -6.68 -21.24
N GLY A 35 1.93 -5.49 -20.65
CA GLY A 35 0.87 -4.51 -20.81
C GLY A 35 -0.45 -4.92 -20.18
N GLY A 36 -1.51 -4.21 -20.57
CA GLY A 36 -2.86 -4.41 -20.07
C GLY A 36 -3.43 -3.18 -19.39
N VAL A 37 -4.56 -3.33 -18.72
CA VAL A 37 -5.24 -2.25 -18.01
C VAL A 37 -5.05 -2.43 -16.50
N PHE A 38 -4.50 -1.42 -15.85
CA PHE A 38 -4.21 -1.44 -14.41
C PHE A 38 -4.89 -0.26 -13.73
N ALA A 39 -5.66 -0.52 -12.68
CA ALA A 39 -6.27 0.52 -11.86
C ALA A 39 -5.58 0.56 -10.49
N LEU A 40 -5.06 1.72 -10.12
CA LEU A 40 -4.55 1.97 -8.78
C LEU A 40 -5.72 2.40 -7.90
N ILE A 41 -6.04 1.57 -6.90
CA ILE A 41 -7.15 1.77 -5.98
C ILE A 41 -6.64 1.95 -4.55
N GLY A 42 -7.47 2.51 -3.67
CA GLY A 42 -7.12 2.66 -2.26
C GLY A 42 -7.57 3.99 -1.65
N PRO A 43 -7.33 4.20 -0.34
CA PRO A 43 -7.81 5.36 0.39
C PRO A 43 -7.27 6.69 -0.13
N THR A 44 -7.91 7.78 0.33
CA THR A 44 -7.41 9.15 0.09
C THR A 44 -6.02 9.33 0.71
N GLY A 45 -5.14 10.02 -0.01
CA GLY A 45 -3.80 10.37 0.49
C GLY A 45 -2.79 9.21 0.51
N VAL A 46 -3.14 8.02 0.02
CA VAL A 46 -2.23 6.86 -0.04
C VAL A 46 -1.16 6.98 -1.13
N GLY A 47 -1.24 7.98 -2.02
CA GLY A 47 -0.25 8.20 -3.07
C GLY A 47 -0.56 7.56 -4.43
N LYS A 48 -1.84 7.27 -4.75
CA LYS A 48 -2.24 6.67 -6.03
C LYS A 48 -1.79 7.48 -7.23
N THR A 49 -2.16 8.75 -7.30
CA THR A 49 -1.84 9.65 -8.42
C THR A 49 -0.34 9.76 -8.66
N THR A 50 0.44 9.96 -7.58
CA THR A 50 1.90 10.01 -7.68
C THR A 50 2.49 8.68 -8.13
N THR A 51 1.95 7.55 -7.65
CA THR A 51 2.39 6.21 -8.05
C THR A 51 2.02 5.93 -9.51
N THR A 52 0.82 6.34 -9.95
CA THR A 52 0.41 6.26 -11.37
C THR A 52 1.36 7.05 -12.25
N ALA A 53 1.73 8.27 -11.85
CA ALA A 53 2.69 9.09 -12.58
C ALA A 53 4.09 8.45 -12.66
N LYS A 54 4.57 7.83 -11.57
CA LYS A 54 5.84 7.11 -11.55
C LYS A 54 5.84 5.90 -12.50
N LEU A 55 4.77 5.11 -12.46
CA LEU A 55 4.62 3.97 -13.37
C LEU A 55 4.51 4.43 -14.83
N ALA A 56 3.76 5.50 -15.10
CA ALA A 56 3.65 6.11 -16.42
C ALA A 56 5.01 6.59 -16.95
N ALA A 57 5.77 7.30 -16.13
CA ALA A 57 7.10 7.78 -16.50
C ALA A 57 8.07 6.61 -16.78
N ARG A 58 8.07 5.60 -15.90
CA ARG A 58 8.87 4.38 -16.07
C ARG A 58 8.51 3.64 -17.36
N TYR A 59 7.20 3.55 -17.67
CA TYR A 59 6.74 2.98 -18.93
C TYR A 59 7.24 3.77 -20.15
N VAL A 60 7.07 5.10 -20.11
CA VAL A 60 7.48 5.99 -21.23
C VAL A 60 8.98 5.91 -21.48
N MET A 61 9.80 5.85 -20.43
CA MET A 61 11.25 5.69 -20.57
C MET A 61 11.63 4.37 -21.23
N LYS A 62 10.86 3.30 -21.04
CA LYS A 62 11.15 1.98 -21.58
C LYS A 62 10.52 1.73 -22.95
N HIS A 63 9.27 2.17 -23.16
CA HIS A 63 8.43 1.81 -24.31
C HIS A 63 7.97 3.00 -25.15
N GLY A 64 8.29 4.24 -24.72
CA GLY A 64 7.84 5.45 -25.36
C GLY A 64 6.38 5.81 -25.07
N THR A 65 5.94 6.97 -25.56
CA THR A 65 4.65 7.58 -25.21
C THR A 65 3.46 7.00 -25.98
N LYS A 66 3.69 6.51 -27.20
CA LYS A 66 2.63 6.15 -28.16
C LYS A 66 1.71 5.04 -27.66
N ASN A 67 2.24 4.11 -26.86
CA ASN A 67 1.55 2.90 -26.44
C ASN A 67 1.00 2.98 -25.01
N LEU A 68 1.06 4.14 -24.35
CA LEU A 68 0.51 4.39 -23.02
C LEU A 68 -0.80 5.15 -23.11
N GLY A 69 -1.81 4.70 -22.35
CA GLY A 69 -3.04 5.42 -22.06
C GLY A 69 -3.11 5.80 -20.57
N LEU A 70 -3.57 6.99 -20.27
CA LEU A 70 -3.81 7.45 -18.90
C LEU A 70 -5.27 7.82 -18.72
N ILE A 71 -5.88 7.31 -17.65
CA ILE A 71 -7.27 7.62 -17.26
C ILE A 71 -7.25 8.09 -15.80
N THR A 72 -8.06 9.10 -15.49
CA THR A 72 -8.34 9.47 -14.09
C THR A 72 -9.84 9.45 -13.83
N THR A 73 -10.25 8.88 -12.70
CA THR A 73 -11.64 8.93 -12.22
C THR A 73 -11.86 10.06 -11.20
N ASP A 74 -10.82 10.84 -10.87
CA ASP A 74 -10.90 11.96 -9.92
C ASP A 74 -11.31 13.28 -10.63
N ALA A 75 -12.37 13.21 -11.45
CA ALA A 75 -12.83 14.31 -12.28
C ALA A 75 -13.51 15.44 -11.49
N TYR A 76 -14.00 15.16 -10.28
CA TYR A 76 -14.78 16.11 -9.47
C TYR A 76 -13.99 16.84 -8.38
N ARG A 77 -12.83 16.37 -8.00
CA ARG A 77 -11.99 17.04 -6.99
C ARG A 77 -11.27 18.22 -7.60
N ILE A 78 -11.48 19.40 -7.01
CA ILE A 78 -10.71 20.59 -7.37
C ILE A 78 -9.22 20.27 -7.13
N GLY A 79 -8.43 20.25 -8.20
CA GLY A 79 -6.99 19.92 -8.15
C GLY A 79 -6.62 18.43 -8.26
N GLY A 80 -7.53 17.48 -8.04
CA GLY A 80 -7.21 16.04 -8.06
C GLY A 80 -6.77 15.54 -9.44
N HIS A 81 -7.55 15.86 -10.48
CA HIS A 81 -7.22 15.47 -11.86
C HIS A 81 -6.09 16.33 -12.48
N GLU A 82 -5.85 17.54 -11.97
CA GLU A 82 -4.80 18.42 -12.46
C GLU A 82 -3.41 17.82 -12.25
N GLN A 83 -3.18 17.18 -11.12
CA GLN A 83 -1.88 16.58 -10.83
C GLN A 83 -1.49 15.53 -11.89
N LEU A 84 -2.36 14.59 -12.22
CA LEU A 84 -2.06 13.60 -13.24
C LEU A 84 -1.96 14.23 -14.64
N ARG A 85 -2.75 15.26 -14.94
CA ARG A 85 -2.67 16.00 -16.21
C ARG A 85 -1.35 16.72 -16.38
N ILE A 86 -0.79 17.29 -15.30
CA ILE A 86 0.55 17.92 -15.34
C ILE A 86 1.59 16.86 -15.71
N TYR A 87 1.57 15.69 -15.04
CA TYR A 87 2.47 14.60 -15.39
C TYR A 87 2.24 14.11 -16.84
N GLY A 88 0.99 13.98 -17.26
CA GLY A 88 0.66 13.62 -18.64
C GLY A 88 1.25 14.59 -19.66
N LYS A 89 1.16 15.91 -19.40
CA LYS A 89 1.78 16.93 -20.25
C LYS A 89 3.32 16.80 -20.30
N ILE A 90 3.95 16.59 -19.15
CA ILE A 90 5.42 16.41 -19.05
C ILE A 90 5.84 15.16 -19.84
N LEU A 91 5.07 14.08 -19.74
CA LEU A 91 5.36 12.80 -20.40
C LEU A 91 4.91 12.77 -21.87
N GLY A 92 4.18 13.77 -22.36
CA GLY A 92 3.62 13.76 -23.70
C GLY A 92 2.49 12.73 -23.90
N VAL A 93 1.73 12.40 -22.84
CA VAL A 93 0.63 11.44 -22.84
C VAL A 93 -0.67 12.15 -22.44
N MET A 94 -1.72 11.98 -23.25
CA MET A 94 -3.04 12.54 -22.93
C MET A 94 -3.68 11.77 -21.76
N VAL A 95 -4.33 12.52 -20.86
CA VAL A 95 -5.08 11.98 -19.72
C VAL A 95 -6.58 12.11 -19.98
N HIS A 96 -7.29 10.98 -20.01
CA HIS A 96 -8.76 10.93 -20.14
C HIS A 96 -9.38 11.02 -18.75
N ALA A 97 -10.22 12.03 -18.55
CA ALA A 97 -11.00 12.17 -17.31
C ALA A 97 -12.37 11.50 -17.49
N VAL A 98 -12.72 10.61 -16.57
CA VAL A 98 -13.98 9.85 -16.61
C VAL A 98 -14.73 10.07 -15.30
N LYS A 99 -16.07 10.13 -15.39
CA LYS A 99 -16.96 10.45 -14.27
C LYS A 99 -17.71 9.23 -13.77
N ASP A 100 -18.06 8.34 -14.68
CA ASP A 100 -18.90 7.18 -14.43
C ASP A 100 -18.48 5.97 -15.26
N GLU A 101 -19.22 4.88 -15.14
CA GLU A 101 -18.97 3.62 -15.84
C GLU A 101 -19.10 3.78 -17.38
N ALA A 102 -20.01 4.63 -17.85
CA ALA A 102 -20.21 4.86 -19.28
C ALA A 102 -19.00 5.58 -19.89
N ASP A 103 -18.55 6.65 -19.25
CA ASP A 103 -17.32 7.38 -19.64
C ASP A 103 -16.11 6.47 -19.63
N LEU A 104 -15.98 5.60 -18.60
CA LEU A 104 -14.86 4.66 -18.51
C LEU A 104 -14.86 3.68 -19.69
N LYS A 105 -16.01 3.13 -20.07
CA LYS A 105 -16.14 2.24 -21.23
C LYS A 105 -15.78 2.94 -22.54
N ILE A 106 -16.18 4.20 -22.70
CA ILE A 106 -15.81 5.02 -23.87
C ILE A 106 -14.27 5.21 -23.91
N ALA A 107 -13.68 5.68 -22.81
CA ALA A 107 -12.24 5.92 -22.73
C ALA A 107 -11.42 4.65 -22.98
N LEU A 108 -11.84 3.50 -22.41
CA LEU A 108 -11.19 2.22 -22.67
C LEU A 108 -11.30 1.79 -24.13
N ASN A 109 -12.42 2.03 -24.80
CA ASN A 109 -12.59 1.72 -26.21
C ASN A 109 -11.71 2.63 -27.09
N GLU A 110 -11.57 3.91 -26.77
CA GLU A 110 -10.67 4.83 -27.46
C GLU A 110 -9.21 4.40 -27.31
N LEU A 111 -8.86 3.88 -26.14
CA LEU A 111 -7.50 3.46 -25.79
C LEU A 111 -7.21 1.97 -26.09
N LYS A 112 -8.13 1.22 -26.69
CA LYS A 112 -8.02 -0.25 -26.90
C LYS A 112 -6.75 -0.70 -27.65
N ASN A 113 -6.17 0.18 -28.46
CA ASN A 113 -4.94 -0.09 -29.22
C ASN A 113 -3.66 0.29 -28.43
N LYS A 114 -3.81 0.79 -27.19
CA LYS A 114 -2.66 1.05 -26.32
C LYS A 114 -2.20 -0.25 -25.68
N HIS A 115 -0.89 -0.40 -25.58
CA HIS A 115 -0.30 -1.57 -24.95
C HIS A 115 -0.57 -1.58 -23.43
N THR A 116 -0.47 -0.43 -22.79
CA THR A 116 -0.71 -0.28 -21.34
C THR A 116 -1.63 0.90 -21.07
N ILE A 117 -2.62 0.68 -20.21
CA ILE A 117 -3.51 1.72 -19.71
C ILE A 117 -3.40 1.75 -18.19
N LEU A 118 -3.09 2.92 -17.64
CA LEU A 118 -3.05 3.15 -16.19
C LEU A 118 -4.24 4.02 -15.80
N ILE A 119 -5.00 3.56 -14.80
CA ILE A 119 -6.18 4.25 -14.26
C ILE A 119 -5.84 4.72 -12.85
N ASP A 120 -5.80 6.03 -12.68
CA ASP A 120 -5.74 6.68 -11.36
C ASP A 120 -7.15 6.85 -10.82
N THR A 121 -7.46 6.24 -9.69
CA THR A 121 -8.80 6.31 -9.13
C THR A 121 -8.92 7.37 -8.04
N VAL A 122 -10.12 7.95 -7.89
CA VAL A 122 -10.42 8.83 -6.76
C VAL A 122 -10.14 8.11 -5.44
N GLY A 123 -9.56 8.83 -4.48
CA GLY A 123 -9.35 8.29 -3.14
C GLY A 123 -10.64 8.33 -2.33
N VAL A 124 -11.07 7.17 -1.88
CA VAL A 124 -12.27 7.00 -1.05
C VAL A 124 -11.87 6.35 0.28
N SER A 125 -12.42 6.83 1.39
CA SER A 125 -12.18 6.19 2.69
C SER A 125 -12.69 4.75 2.67
N GLN A 126 -11.96 3.81 3.27
CA GLN A 126 -12.36 2.39 3.34
C GLN A 126 -13.72 2.16 4.03
N ARG A 127 -14.23 3.14 4.77
CA ARG A 127 -15.55 3.08 5.43
C ARG A 127 -16.68 3.69 4.59
N ASP A 128 -16.36 4.23 3.42
CA ASP A 128 -17.33 4.89 2.54
C ASP A 128 -17.99 3.88 1.59
N ARG A 129 -19.29 4.04 1.37
CA ARG A 129 -20.06 3.22 0.41
C ARG A 129 -19.57 3.35 -1.02
N MET A 130 -18.98 4.50 -1.36
CA MET A 130 -18.40 4.76 -2.69
C MET A 130 -17.28 3.78 -3.06
N VAL A 131 -16.67 3.09 -2.09
CA VAL A 131 -15.68 2.03 -2.39
C VAL A 131 -16.31 0.91 -3.22
N ALA A 132 -17.49 0.45 -2.82
CA ALA A 132 -18.20 -0.61 -3.54
C ALA A 132 -18.60 -0.17 -4.96
N GLU A 133 -19.06 1.07 -5.12
CA GLU A 133 -19.40 1.66 -6.42
C GLU A 133 -18.16 1.77 -7.33
N GLN A 134 -17.04 2.23 -6.79
CA GLN A 134 -15.77 2.29 -7.52
C GLN A 134 -15.31 0.91 -7.99
N ILE A 135 -15.36 -0.10 -7.12
CA ILE A 135 -14.99 -1.48 -7.47
C ILE A 135 -15.96 -2.05 -8.52
N ALA A 136 -17.26 -1.76 -8.40
CA ALA A 136 -18.26 -2.17 -9.39
C ALA A 136 -17.97 -1.55 -10.76
N MET A 137 -17.73 -0.24 -10.81
CA MET A 137 -17.37 0.49 -12.03
C MET A 137 -16.18 -0.12 -12.76
N LEU A 138 -15.11 -0.47 -12.02
CA LEU A 138 -13.93 -1.12 -12.58
C LEU A 138 -14.18 -2.57 -13.01
N SER A 139 -15.13 -3.27 -12.39
CA SER A 139 -15.41 -4.68 -12.66
C SER A 139 -16.41 -4.91 -13.79
N ASN A 140 -17.23 -3.90 -14.13
CA ASN A 140 -18.29 -3.98 -15.14
C ASN A 140 -17.85 -3.53 -16.54
N THR A 141 -16.56 -3.54 -16.82
CA THR A 141 -15.99 -3.14 -18.11
C THR A 141 -15.83 -4.34 -19.05
N ASN A 142 -15.77 -4.05 -20.36
CA ASN A 142 -15.57 -5.07 -21.39
C ASN A 142 -14.09 -5.53 -21.49
N MET A 143 -13.19 -4.84 -20.81
CA MET A 143 -11.76 -5.17 -20.76
C MET A 143 -11.40 -5.60 -19.33
N PRO A 144 -10.56 -6.63 -19.16
CA PRO A 144 -10.10 -7.01 -17.83
C PRO A 144 -9.21 -5.91 -17.24
N ILE A 145 -9.61 -5.38 -16.09
CA ILE A 145 -8.83 -4.39 -15.35
C ILE A 145 -8.20 -5.05 -14.13
N LYS A 146 -6.87 -5.06 -14.09
CA LYS A 146 -6.11 -5.51 -12.93
C LYS A 146 -6.13 -4.43 -11.84
N LYS A 147 -6.67 -4.76 -10.68
CA LYS A 147 -6.81 -3.87 -9.52
C LYS A 147 -5.60 -4.01 -8.61
N LEU A 148 -4.80 -2.96 -8.52
CA LEU A 148 -3.62 -2.88 -7.67
C LEU A 148 -3.92 -1.96 -6.48
N LEU A 149 -3.97 -2.53 -5.27
CA LEU A 149 -4.28 -1.79 -4.05
C LEU A 149 -3.04 -1.06 -3.53
N CYS A 150 -3.11 0.25 -3.40
CA CYS A 150 -2.07 1.04 -2.74
C CYS A 150 -2.24 0.96 -1.22
N LEU A 151 -1.19 0.51 -0.53
CA LEU A 151 -1.10 0.37 0.91
C LEU A 151 -0.07 1.35 1.46
N ASN A 152 -0.45 2.14 2.47
CA ASN A 152 0.46 3.07 3.13
C ASN A 152 1.29 2.36 4.18
N ALA A 153 2.62 2.35 4.04
CA ALA A 153 3.54 1.70 4.96
C ALA A 153 3.52 2.27 6.38
N THR A 154 3.06 3.53 6.56
CA THR A 154 2.95 4.17 7.88
C THR A 154 1.70 3.76 8.66
N SER A 155 0.77 3.02 8.03
CA SER A 155 -0.49 2.61 8.67
C SER A 155 -0.30 1.43 9.61
N THR A 156 -1.18 1.34 10.62
CA THR A 156 -1.23 0.17 11.51
C THR A 156 -1.73 -1.07 10.76
N GLY A 157 -1.40 -2.26 11.26
CA GLY A 157 -1.86 -3.53 10.68
C GLY A 157 -3.38 -3.64 10.63
N GLU A 158 -4.08 -3.16 11.65
CA GLU A 158 -5.55 -3.11 11.70
C GLU A 158 -6.11 -2.25 10.57
N THR A 159 -5.59 -1.03 10.41
CA THR A 159 -6.00 -0.13 9.32
C THR A 159 -5.77 -0.76 7.95
N LEU A 160 -4.63 -1.40 7.73
CA LEU A 160 -4.32 -2.07 6.46
C LEU A 160 -5.26 -3.24 6.20
N THR A 161 -5.60 -4.01 7.24
CA THR A 161 -6.56 -5.12 7.13
C THR A 161 -7.95 -4.61 6.75
N ASP A 162 -8.41 -3.51 7.37
CA ASP A 162 -9.70 -2.88 7.03
C ASP A 162 -9.71 -2.35 5.59
N VAL A 163 -8.62 -1.72 5.15
CA VAL A 163 -8.46 -1.25 3.76
C VAL A 163 -8.55 -2.43 2.79
N ILE A 164 -7.80 -3.49 3.03
CA ILE A 164 -7.82 -4.67 2.14
C ILE A 164 -9.23 -5.26 2.09
N ARG A 165 -9.89 -5.44 3.23
CA ARG A 165 -11.25 -5.98 3.30
C ARG A 165 -12.24 -5.13 2.50
N ALA A 166 -12.17 -3.81 2.65
CA ALA A 166 -13.06 -2.89 1.95
C ALA A 166 -12.87 -2.90 0.43
N TYR A 167 -11.62 -2.95 -0.03
CA TYR A 167 -11.28 -2.89 -1.46
C TYR A 167 -11.21 -4.24 -2.17
N LYS A 168 -11.27 -5.36 -1.43
CA LYS A 168 -11.11 -6.71 -1.99
C LYS A 168 -12.18 -7.03 -3.06
N GLY A 169 -13.44 -6.67 -2.82
CA GLY A 169 -14.54 -6.92 -3.77
C GLY A 169 -14.53 -8.37 -4.31
N LYS A 170 -14.49 -8.51 -5.64
CA LYS A 170 -14.36 -9.80 -6.33
C LYS A 170 -12.90 -10.31 -6.41
N GLY A 171 -11.95 -9.64 -5.77
CA GLY A 171 -10.54 -9.97 -5.74
C GLY A 171 -9.64 -8.79 -6.10
N LEU A 172 -8.40 -8.86 -5.63
CA LEU A 172 -7.30 -7.95 -5.95
C LEU A 172 -6.26 -8.71 -6.75
N ASP A 173 -5.69 -8.07 -7.77
CA ASP A 173 -4.62 -8.67 -8.57
C ASP A 173 -3.25 -8.49 -7.90
N GLY A 174 -3.16 -7.57 -6.94
CA GLY A 174 -1.99 -7.35 -6.12
C GLY A 174 -2.03 -6.02 -5.39
N CYS A 175 -0.89 -5.61 -4.86
CA CYS A 175 -0.74 -4.36 -4.13
C CYS A 175 0.57 -3.65 -4.45
N LEU A 176 0.62 -2.37 -4.07
CA LEU A 176 1.81 -1.54 -4.02
C LEU A 176 1.95 -0.97 -2.61
N MET A 177 3.16 -0.89 -2.11
CA MET A 177 3.43 -0.25 -0.82
C MET A 177 4.02 1.13 -1.04
N THR A 178 3.40 2.14 -0.45
CA THR A 178 3.78 3.54 -0.61
C THR A 178 4.30 4.13 0.69
N LYS A 179 4.98 5.27 0.62
CA LYS A 179 5.48 6.03 1.78
C LYS A 179 6.44 5.22 2.66
N LEU A 180 7.29 4.42 2.03
CA LEU A 180 8.31 3.67 2.73
C LEU A 180 9.30 4.57 3.47
N ASP A 181 9.57 5.73 2.90
CA ASP A 181 10.45 6.77 3.44
C ASP A 181 9.89 7.46 4.69
N GLU A 182 8.56 7.45 4.85
CA GLU A 182 7.87 8.05 6.00
C GLU A 182 7.64 7.01 7.14
N ALA A 183 7.83 5.72 6.88
CA ALA A 183 7.48 4.65 7.80
C ALA A 183 8.59 4.40 8.84
N ALA A 184 8.28 4.51 10.12
CA ALA A 184 9.18 4.13 11.21
C ALA A 184 9.48 2.62 11.20
N THR A 185 8.52 1.80 10.77
CA THR A 185 8.67 0.35 10.57
C THR A 185 7.70 -0.12 9.49
N ILE A 186 8.11 -1.13 8.73
CA ILE A 186 7.28 -1.74 7.68
C ILE A 186 6.79 -3.13 8.04
N GLY A 187 7.11 -3.61 9.25
CA GLY A 187 6.76 -4.96 9.70
C GLY A 187 5.26 -5.22 9.65
N ASN A 188 4.44 -4.26 10.11
CA ASN A 188 2.98 -4.37 10.08
C ASN A 188 2.42 -4.51 8.66
N ALA A 189 2.97 -3.74 7.71
CA ALA A 189 2.53 -3.80 6.32
C ALA A 189 2.90 -5.15 5.67
N LEU A 190 4.11 -5.65 5.91
CA LEU A 190 4.54 -6.96 5.39
C LEU A 190 3.75 -8.10 6.01
N ASP A 191 3.46 -8.06 7.33
CA ASP A 191 2.66 -9.06 8.02
C ASP A 191 1.26 -9.19 7.38
N VAL A 192 0.58 -8.05 7.15
CA VAL A 192 -0.74 -8.04 6.52
C VAL A 192 -0.69 -8.51 5.08
N ILE A 193 0.30 -8.09 4.28
CA ILE A 193 0.48 -8.52 2.88
C ILE A 193 0.68 -10.03 2.81
N ILE A 194 1.50 -10.60 3.71
CA ILE A 194 1.75 -12.05 3.79
C ILE A 194 0.47 -12.80 4.20
N LYS A 195 -0.23 -12.35 5.25
CA LYS A 195 -1.47 -12.97 5.74
C LYS A 195 -2.58 -12.98 4.70
N GLU A 196 -2.75 -11.87 3.98
CA GLU A 196 -3.76 -11.74 2.93
C GLU A 196 -3.31 -12.35 1.58
N LYS A 197 -2.09 -12.91 1.53
CA LYS A 197 -1.47 -13.53 0.33
C LYS A 197 -1.47 -12.60 -0.89
N LEU A 198 -1.34 -11.31 -0.67
CA LEU A 198 -1.29 -10.33 -1.75
C LEU A 198 0.06 -10.36 -2.46
N LYS A 199 0.02 -10.25 -3.78
CA LYS A 199 1.22 -10.09 -4.59
C LYS A 199 1.66 -8.63 -4.54
N LEU A 200 2.87 -8.38 -4.01
CA LEU A 200 3.44 -7.04 -3.94
C LEU A 200 4.25 -6.75 -5.21
N TYR A 201 3.81 -5.75 -5.96
CA TYR A 201 4.39 -5.37 -7.25
C TYR A 201 5.53 -4.37 -7.07
N TYR A 202 5.23 -3.22 -6.50
CA TYR A 202 6.18 -2.12 -6.35
C TYR A 202 6.14 -1.54 -4.94
N VAL A 203 7.23 -0.86 -4.60
CA VAL A 203 7.35 -0.03 -3.41
C VAL A 203 7.73 1.40 -3.82
N ALA A 204 7.12 2.40 -3.17
CA ALA A 204 7.46 3.80 -3.36
C ALA A 204 8.07 4.37 -2.06
N ASN A 205 9.25 4.97 -2.17
CA ASN A 205 10.07 5.42 -1.06
C ASN A 205 10.47 6.90 -1.17
N GLY A 206 9.59 7.75 -1.69
CA GLY A 206 9.81 9.18 -1.81
C GLY A 206 8.85 9.85 -2.77
N GLN A 207 9.15 11.09 -3.15
CA GLN A 207 8.26 11.94 -3.96
C GLN A 207 8.72 12.15 -5.39
N ARG A 208 9.96 11.79 -5.75
CA ARG A 208 10.50 12.00 -7.09
C ARG A 208 9.88 11.03 -8.10
N VAL A 209 9.63 11.54 -9.31
CA VAL A 209 9.01 10.81 -10.42
C VAL A 209 9.99 10.79 -11.59
N PRO A 210 10.43 9.61 -12.05
CA PRO A 210 10.04 8.25 -11.67
C PRO A 210 10.93 7.59 -10.61
N GLU A 211 11.97 8.23 -10.09
CA GLU A 211 13.09 7.61 -9.38
C GLU A 211 12.67 6.82 -8.14
N ASP A 212 11.69 7.34 -7.39
CA ASP A 212 11.30 6.77 -6.09
C ASP A 212 10.18 5.71 -6.22
N ILE A 213 10.27 4.83 -7.24
CA ILE A 213 9.48 3.60 -7.35
C ILE A 213 10.38 2.44 -7.74
N HIS A 214 10.30 1.34 -7.03
CA HIS A 214 11.15 0.18 -7.20
C HIS A 214 10.33 -1.10 -7.21
N LEU A 215 10.85 -2.13 -7.89
CA LEU A 215 10.33 -3.49 -7.76
C LEU A 215 10.43 -3.95 -6.31
N ALA A 216 9.42 -4.67 -5.84
CA ALA A 216 9.41 -5.22 -4.51
C ALA A 216 10.47 -6.34 -4.37
N ASN A 217 11.55 -6.06 -3.65
CA ASN A 217 12.59 -7.03 -3.37
C ASN A 217 12.37 -7.67 -1.98
N LYS A 218 12.09 -8.97 -1.97
CA LYS A 218 11.78 -9.75 -0.75
C LYS A 218 12.85 -9.61 0.32
N GLN A 219 14.10 -9.86 -0.05
CA GLN A 219 15.24 -9.88 0.88
C GLN A 219 15.46 -8.50 1.49
N TYR A 220 15.43 -7.46 0.65
CA TYR A 220 15.56 -6.07 1.09
C TYR A 220 14.45 -5.69 2.08
N LEU A 221 13.19 -5.97 1.74
CA LEU A 221 12.04 -5.59 2.56
C LEU A 221 12.06 -6.29 3.92
N ILE A 222 12.36 -7.59 3.96
CA ILE A 222 12.44 -8.33 5.22
C ILE A 222 13.63 -7.86 6.05
N GLN A 223 14.79 -7.64 5.43
CA GLN A 223 15.96 -7.11 6.13
C GLN A 223 15.66 -5.72 6.70
N HIS A 224 14.98 -4.86 5.94
CA HIS A 224 14.58 -3.52 6.37
C HIS A 224 13.62 -3.57 7.56
N ALA A 225 12.58 -4.41 7.51
CA ALA A 225 11.63 -4.59 8.61
C ALA A 225 12.31 -5.00 9.92
N LEU A 226 13.28 -5.92 9.85
CA LEU A 226 13.97 -6.43 11.03
C LEU A 226 15.07 -5.50 11.57
N LYS A 227 15.70 -4.68 10.70
CA LYS A 227 16.69 -3.67 11.13
C LYS A 227 16.05 -2.53 11.92
N LEU A 228 14.92 -2.04 11.47
CA LEU A 228 14.20 -0.95 12.13
C LEU A 228 13.67 -1.37 13.51
N SER A 229 13.30 -2.63 13.71
CA SER A 229 12.93 -3.16 15.03
C SER A 229 14.08 -3.06 16.04
N ALA A 230 15.33 -3.25 15.63
CA ALA A 230 16.47 -3.18 16.54
C ALA A 230 16.80 -1.74 16.99
N SER A 231 16.49 -0.73 16.17
CA SER A 231 16.74 0.69 16.50
C SER A 231 15.58 1.36 17.23
N SER A 232 14.34 0.84 17.10
CA SER A 232 13.14 1.41 17.73
C SER A 232 12.95 1.03 19.19
N ASN A 233 13.71 0.05 19.71
CA ASN A 233 13.60 -0.39 21.11
C ASN A 233 13.96 0.70 22.14
N GLN A 234 14.65 1.77 21.74
CA GLN A 234 14.96 2.89 22.64
C GLN A 234 13.79 3.87 22.82
N SER A 235 12.88 3.97 21.83
CA SER A 235 11.79 4.94 21.88
C SER A 235 10.59 4.54 22.76
N PHE A 236 10.55 3.28 23.21
CA PHE A 236 9.47 2.73 24.03
C PHE A 236 9.98 2.17 25.38
N GLN A 237 11.22 2.44 25.74
CA GLN A 237 11.72 2.13 27.09
C GLN A 237 11.34 3.29 28.00
N PHE A 238 10.52 2.99 29.01
CA PHE A 238 10.31 3.93 30.12
C PHE A 238 11.65 4.26 30.77
N LEU A 239 11.94 5.55 30.88
CA LEU A 239 13.05 6.00 31.71
C LEU A 239 12.74 5.58 33.15
N ASN A 240 13.78 5.25 33.94
CA ASN A 240 13.63 4.86 35.33
C ASN A 240 12.85 5.90 36.16
N ASP A 241 12.88 7.16 35.73
CA ASP A 241 12.16 8.27 36.34
C ASP A 241 10.67 8.32 35.98
N GLU A 242 10.24 7.62 34.88
CA GLU A 242 8.84 7.54 34.43
C GLU A 242 8.10 6.34 35.03
N LEU A 243 8.84 5.30 35.44
CA LEU A 243 8.27 4.09 36.03
C LEU A 243 7.35 4.35 37.26
N PRO A 244 7.69 5.27 38.19
CA PRO A 244 6.81 5.58 39.34
C PRO A 244 5.46 6.16 38.93
N PHE A 245 5.39 6.91 37.84
CA PHE A 245 4.14 7.51 37.34
C PHE A 245 3.22 6.48 36.70
N VAL A 246 3.80 5.51 35.97
CA VAL A 246 3.02 4.44 35.31
C VAL A 246 2.57 3.37 36.27
N MET A 247 3.35 3.12 37.35
CA MET A 247 3.05 2.11 38.38
C MET A 247 2.26 2.69 39.58
N GLY A 248 2.17 4.02 39.70
CA GLY A 248 1.54 4.70 40.84
C GLY A 248 0.05 4.40 40.99
N ASP A 249 -0.68 4.27 39.92
CA ASP A 249 -2.13 3.98 39.96
C ASP A 249 -2.44 2.52 40.31
N THR A 250 -1.55 1.58 40.07
CA THR A 250 -1.74 0.16 40.41
C THR A 250 -1.52 -0.09 41.90
N VAL A 251 -0.64 0.67 42.57
CA VAL A 251 -0.41 0.53 44.01
C VAL A 251 -1.56 1.12 44.83
N ASN A 252 -2.18 2.20 44.38
CA ASN A 252 -3.34 2.79 45.03
C ASN A 252 -4.60 1.90 44.90
N ALA A 253 -4.79 1.20 43.80
CA ALA A 253 -5.90 0.25 43.63
C ALA A 253 -5.75 -0.99 44.52
N ALA A 254 -4.53 -1.48 44.74
CA ALA A 254 -4.26 -2.62 45.63
C ALA A 254 -4.46 -2.25 47.12
N ASN A 255 -4.09 -1.03 47.55
CA ASN A 255 -4.31 -0.56 48.91
C ASN A 255 -5.77 -0.22 49.23
N ALA A 256 -6.55 0.23 48.23
CA ALA A 256 -7.98 0.50 48.41
C ALA A 256 -8.80 -0.78 48.61
N SER A 257 -8.39 -1.91 48.06
CA SER A 257 -9.05 -3.21 48.25
C SER A 257 -8.73 -3.87 49.61
N GLN A 258 -7.61 -3.48 50.26
CA GLN A 258 -7.28 -3.97 51.62
C GLN A 258 -7.97 -3.18 52.77
N LEU A 259 -8.35 -1.93 52.52
CA LEU A 259 -9.04 -1.09 53.52
C LEU A 259 -10.55 -1.27 53.54
N SER A 260 -11.17 -1.90 52.54
CA SER A 260 -12.61 -2.22 52.52
C SER A 260 -12.98 -3.52 53.26
N GLY A 261 -12.00 -4.26 53.78
CA GLY A 261 -12.19 -5.52 54.50
C GLY A 261 -12.17 -5.41 56.03
N MET A 262 -12.00 -4.21 56.61
CA MET A 262 -11.95 -3.98 58.07
C MET A 262 -13.05 -3.00 58.53
N SER A 263 -14.28 -3.43 58.47
CA SER A 263 -15.35 -2.82 59.30
C SER A 263 -16.49 -3.83 59.45
N TYR A 264 -16.70 -4.21 60.66
CA TYR A 264 -17.74 -4.96 61.33
C TYR A 264 -17.21 -6.18 62.15
N ALA A 265 -16.76 -5.91 63.36
CA ALA A 265 -16.98 -6.73 64.51
C ALA A 265 -17.12 -5.79 65.72
#